data_a22d59665b5813838334d427a574893f
#
_entry.id   a22d59665b5813838334d427a574893f
#
_cell.length_a   1.000
_cell.length_b   1.000
_cell.length_c   1.000
_cell.angle_alpha   90.00
_cell.angle_beta   90.00
_cell.angle_gamma   90.00
#
_symmetry.space_group_name_H-M   'P 1'
#
loop_
_entity.id
_entity.type
_entity.pdbx_description
1 polymer ?
#
loop_
_entity_poly.entity_id
_entity_poly.type
_entity_poly.pdbx_seq_one_letter_code
_entity_poly.pdbx_strand_id
1 'polypeptide(L)'
;MQSLRSLQSHFAGLAAIAYFLPLSGAALMLGVAMSFTAPYLSLFGVEAAGMSPFLAGIFMTLIAASGVVASTWAGRWSDRRDRHRPLLVVSLVAAALGFALLCVLRAHGPVIAAGTVLLGAGAVSLSQIFSFARAALPVDDDAQRELASAALRTMLSVAWVFGPALGALILAQTGFTGLFLAASAGFVGCAAIVARIPEPARRPPAAHVRAADRAASLPASTRAEIVVAPRASVWRTLVALTLTGLAANATMIVLPLYIVRALGGSPGNVSAALGLAALLEIPMMLWLGIRSTRLDKARWLTACAAVHAVYFVGLATVTRVNMILPLQLLSACVVAITSCLGMTRVCDLMPTRPGTATAMFFSTARVGSIASGVLSGACVDLFGYRATFAGCCVLALVAFALLGTDARGERGGASGAGSRPASGRRRFDAPH
;
A
#
# COMPACT_ATOMS: atom_id res chain seq x y z
N MET A 1 32.11 -7.45 4.97
CA MET A 1 32.30 -6.91 6.33
C MET A 1 32.21 -5.38 6.39
N GLN A 2 32.71 -4.61 5.42
CA GLN A 2 32.56 -3.14 5.40
C GLN A 2 31.10 -2.66 5.28
N SER A 3 30.28 -3.33 4.48
CA SER A 3 28.84 -3.00 4.32
C SER A 3 28.01 -3.22 5.60
N LEU A 4 28.35 -4.22 6.40
CA LEU A 4 27.69 -4.46 7.68
C LEU A 4 28.08 -3.41 8.74
N ARG A 5 29.34 -2.98 8.75
CA ARG A 5 29.79 -1.92 9.66
C ARG A 5 29.20 -0.56 9.28
N SER A 6 29.06 -0.26 7.99
CA SER A 6 28.38 0.97 7.56
C SER A 6 26.89 0.96 7.89
N LEU A 7 26.20 -0.17 7.76
CA LEU A 7 24.82 -0.33 8.22
C LEU A 7 24.70 -0.12 9.75
N GLN A 8 25.58 -0.74 10.52
CA GLN A 8 25.58 -0.59 11.99
C GLN A 8 25.84 0.86 12.41
N SER A 9 26.76 1.58 11.75
CA SER A 9 27.00 3.00 12.06
C SER A 9 25.83 3.90 11.71
N HIS A 10 25.12 3.63 10.61
CA HIS A 10 23.89 4.37 10.25
C HIS A 10 22.75 4.10 11.25
N PHE A 11 22.57 2.85 11.67
CA PHE A 11 21.57 2.52 12.69
C PHE A 11 21.90 3.10 14.06
N ALA A 12 23.17 3.09 14.47
CA ALA A 12 23.62 3.72 15.71
C ALA A 12 23.38 5.24 15.68
N GLY A 13 23.65 5.88 14.53
CA GLY A 13 23.34 7.30 14.31
C GLY A 13 21.85 7.61 14.41
N LEU A 14 20.98 6.78 13.85
CA LEU A 14 19.52 6.93 13.97
C LEU A 14 19.04 6.71 15.41
N ALA A 15 19.57 5.71 16.11
CA ALA A 15 19.19 5.41 17.50
C ALA A 15 19.57 6.55 18.47
N ALA A 16 20.59 7.33 18.13
CA ALA A 16 21.00 8.52 18.90
C ALA A 16 20.06 9.71 18.72
N ILE A 17 19.20 9.72 17.69
CA ILE A 17 18.22 10.79 17.47
C ILE A 17 17.14 10.70 18.55
N ALA A 18 16.90 11.81 19.25
CA ALA A 18 15.85 11.86 20.28
C ALA A 18 14.49 11.44 19.69
N TYR A 19 13.77 10.60 20.45
CA TYR A 19 12.45 10.05 20.09
C TYR A 19 12.41 9.05 18.92
N PHE A 20 13.53 8.75 18.23
CA PHE A 20 13.53 7.79 17.12
C PHE A 20 13.16 6.37 17.57
N LEU A 21 13.74 5.89 18.68
CA LEU A 21 13.42 4.56 19.22
C LEU A 21 11.97 4.43 19.67
N PRO A 22 11.39 5.35 20.47
CA PRO A 22 9.97 5.33 20.80
C PRO A 22 9.07 5.37 19.56
N LEU A 23 9.38 6.17 18.55
CA LEU A 23 8.61 6.24 17.30
C LEU A 23 8.71 4.95 16.49
N SER A 24 9.89 4.32 16.44
CA SER A 24 10.08 3.03 15.79
C SER A 24 9.28 1.92 16.51
N GLY A 25 9.27 1.93 17.84
CA GLY A 25 8.44 1.03 18.64
C GLY A 25 6.95 1.25 18.41
N ALA A 26 6.50 2.51 18.35
CA ALA A 26 5.12 2.85 18.03
C ALA A 26 4.72 2.42 16.62
N ALA A 27 5.58 2.63 15.61
CA ALA A 27 5.33 2.19 14.24
C ALA A 27 5.27 0.66 14.12
N LEU A 28 6.17 -0.05 14.78
CA LEU A 28 6.15 -1.52 14.83
C LEU A 28 4.87 -2.03 15.49
N MET A 29 4.51 -1.47 16.65
CA MET A 29 3.31 -1.86 17.40
C MET A 29 2.03 -1.58 16.60
N LEU A 30 1.94 -0.41 15.94
CA LEU A 30 0.85 -0.10 15.02
C LEU A 30 0.79 -1.10 13.86
N GLY A 31 1.93 -1.38 13.23
CA GLY A 31 2.03 -2.33 12.13
C GLY A 31 1.60 -3.74 12.55
N VAL A 32 2.03 -4.22 13.71
CA VAL A 32 1.64 -5.52 14.26
C VAL A 32 0.14 -5.54 14.53
N ALA A 33 -0.42 -4.54 15.23
CA ALA A 33 -1.85 -4.49 15.54
C ALA A 33 -2.73 -4.47 14.28
N MET A 34 -2.28 -3.82 13.21
CA MET A 34 -2.98 -3.80 11.92
C MET A 34 -2.83 -5.12 11.15
N SER A 35 -1.62 -5.65 11.07
CA SER A 35 -1.30 -6.79 10.20
C SER A 35 -1.88 -8.11 10.71
N PHE A 36 -1.94 -8.32 12.04
CA PHE A 36 -2.51 -9.54 12.58
C PHE A 36 -4.04 -9.55 12.60
N THR A 37 -4.71 -8.41 12.50
CA THR A 37 -6.18 -8.34 12.44
C THR A 37 -6.73 -8.30 11.02
N ALA A 38 -6.03 -7.66 10.09
CA ALA A 38 -6.53 -7.38 8.74
C ALA A 38 -7.08 -8.64 8.00
N PRO A 39 -6.37 -9.79 7.95
CA PRO A 39 -6.88 -10.96 7.23
C PRO A 39 -8.04 -11.66 7.96
N TYR A 40 -8.21 -11.45 9.24
CA TYR A 40 -9.23 -12.13 10.04
C TYR A 40 -10.50 -11.33 10.25
N LEU A 41 -10.53 -10.06 9.81
CA LEU A 41 -11.70 -9.20 9.96
C LEU A 41 -12.86 -9.65 9.05
N SER A 42 -12.56 -10.09 7.81
CA SER A 42 -13.56 -10.68 6.93
C SER A 42 -14.06 -12.02 7.47
N LEU A 43 -13.15 -12.85 8.01
CA LEU A 43 -13.49 -14.13 8.63
C LEU A 43 -14.38 -13.94 9.86
N PHE A 44 -14.09 -12.96 10.71
CA PHE A 44 -14.94 -12.57 11.84
C PHE A 44 -16.35 -12.19 11.39
N GLY A 45 -16.47 -11.37 10.33
CA GLY A 45 -17.78 -10.98 9.79
C GLY A 45 -18.64 -12.18 9.44
N VAL A 46 -18.05 -13.18 8.78
CA VAL A 46 -18.78 -14.35 8.32
C VAL A 46 -18.96 -15.41 9.42
N GLU A 47 -17.94 -15.73 10.21
CA GLU A 47 -17.98 -16.83 11.17
C GLU A 47 -18.54 -16.45 12.54
N ALA A 48 -18.16 -15.28 13.05
CA ALA A 48 -18.54 -14.86 14.39
C ALA A 48 -19.76 -13.94 14.43
N ALA A 49 -19.89 -13.05 13.44
CA ALA A 49 -21.04 -12.16 13.32
C ALA A 49 -22.17 -12.75 12.43
N GLY A 50 -21.96 -13.90 11.76
CA GLY A 50 -22.98 -14.57 10.95
C GLY A 50 -23.38 -13.81 9.69
N MET A 51 -22.52 -12.93 9.17
CA MET A 51 -22.79 -12.16 7.96
C MET A 51 -22.69 -13.08 6.72
N SER A 52 -23.53 -12.80 5.69
CA SER A 52 -23.28 -13.36 4.37
C SER A 52 -21.97 -12.79 3.79
N PRO A 53 -21.32 -13.44 2.82
CA PRO A 53 -20.15 -12.92 2.14
C PRO A 53 -20.37 -11.51 1.56
N PHE A 54 -21.58 -11.25 1.04
CA PHE A 54 -21.95 -9.93 0.54
C PHE A 54 -21.99 -8.87 1.65
N LEU A 55 -22.62 -9.17 2.78
CA LEU A 55 -22.70 -8.24 3.91
C LEU A 55 -21.34 -7.98 4.54
N ALA A 56 -20.47 -9.00 4.62
CA ALA A 56 -19.08 -8.86 5.02
C ALA A 56 -18.29 -7.99 4.02
N GLY A 57 -18.57 -8.11 2.73
CA GLY A 57 -18.03 -7.24 1.69
C GLY A 57 -18.45 -5.78 1.87
N ILE A 58 -19.71 -5.51 2.17
CA ILE A 58 -20.22 -4.17 2.52
C ILE A 58 -19.49 -3.64 3.76
N PHE A 59 -19.36 -4.44 4.80
CA PHE A 59 -18.64 -4.09 6.02
C PHE A 59 -17.19 -3.64 5.73
N MET A 60 -16.44 -4.43 4.95
CA MET A 60 -15.06 -4.09 4.56
C MET A 60 -14.99 -2.82 3.70
N THR A 61 -15.95 -2.65 2.76
CA THR A 61 -16.03 -1.45 1.92
C THR A 61 -16.31 -0.20 2.75
N LEU A 62 -17.23 -0.27 3.71
CA LEU A 62 -17.56 0.87 4.56
C LEU A 62 -16.38 1.28 5.44
N ILE A 63 -15.62 0.32 6.00
CA ILE A 63 -14.37 0.60 6.73
C ILE A 63 -13.36 1.29 5.80
N ALA A 64 -13.15 0.78 4.60
CA ALA A 64 -12.20 1.36 3.66
C ALA A 64 -12.61 2.77 3.23
N ALA A 65 -13.89 2.97 2.88
CA ALA A 65 -14.41 4.26 2.44
C ALA A 65 -14.35 5.32 3.56
N SER A 66 -14.80 4.96 4.76
CA SER A 66 -14.73 5.86 5.92
C SER A 66 -13.28 6.18 6.30
N GLY A 67 -12.37 5.20 6.19
CA GLY A 67 -10.94 5.41 6.40
C GLY A 67 -10.31 6.39 5.40
N VAL A 68 -10.72 6.33 4.13
CA VAL A 68 -10.28 7.29 3.11
C VAL A 68 -10.79 8.70 3.40
N VAL A 69 -12.07 8.83 3.75
CA VAL A 69 -12.69 10.12 4.11
C VAL A 69 -11.99 10.69 5.35
N ALA A 70 -11.87 9.90 6.41
CA ALA A 70 -11.25 10.31 7.66
C ALA A 70 -9.76 10.70 7.46
N SER A 71 -8.98 9.90 6.72
CA SER A 71 -7.57 10.21 6.45
C SER A 71 -7.39 11.46 5.61
N THR A 72 -8.28 11.70 4.63
CA THR A 72 -8.23 12.90 3.79
C THR A 72 -8.58 14.15 4.60
N TRP A 73 -9.61 14.06 5.45
CA TRP A 73 -9.99 15.16 6.35
C TRP A 73 -8.90 15.45 7.37
N ALA A 74 -8.36 14.41 8.02
CA ALA A 74 -7.31 14.52 9.02
C ALA A 74 -6.01 15.10 8.44
N GLY A 75 -5.62 14.72 7.21
CA GLY A 75 -4.49 15.29 6.51
C GLY A 75 -4.65 16.79 6.31
N ARG A 76 -5.79 17.24 5.76
CA ARG A 76 -6.08 18.65 5.55
C ARG A 76 -6.11 19.45 6.86
N TRP A 77 -6.63 18.85 7.92
CA TRP A 77 -6.71 19.50 9.24
C TRP A 77 -5.33 19.63 9.88
N SER A 78 -4.51 18.55 9.84
CA SER A 78 -3.15 18.55 10.40
C SER A 78 -2.24 19.55 9.67
N ASP A 79 -2.33 19.61 8.33
CA ASP A 79 -1.54 20.52 7.52
C ASP A 79 -1.87 22.00 7.80
N ARG A 80 -3.15 22.30 8.05
CA ARG A 80 -3.59 23.69 8.38
C ARG A 80 -3.18 24.12 9.77
N ARG A 81 -3.12 23.21 10.74
CA ARG A 81 -2.90 23.52 12.15
C ARG A 81 -1.52 23.19 12.65
N ASP A 82 -0.72 22.49 11.83
CA ASP A 82 0.60 21.95 12.17
C ASP A 82 0.57 21.12 13.47
N ARG A 83 -0.51 20.34 13.63
CA ARG A 83 -0.75 19.49 14.80
C ARG A 83 -1.06 18.07 14.35
N HIS A 84 -0.11 17.17 14.53
CA HIS A 84 -0.22 15.76 14.12
C HIS A 84 -0.55 14.83 15.29
N ARG A 85 -0.01 15.11 16.49
CA ARG A 85 -0.16 14.26 17.68
C ARG A 85 -1.61 14.05 18.11
N PRO A 86 -2.48 15.09 18.25
CA PRO A 86 -3.85 14.89 18.71
C PRO A 86 -4.64 13.98 17.77
N LEU A 87 -4.50 14.16 16.45
CA LEU A 87 -5.18 13.32 15.46
C LEU A 87 -4.67 11.88 15.50
N LEU A 88 -3.36 11.68 15.66
CA LEU A 88 -2.77 10.35 15.81
C LEU A 88 -3.30 9.65 17.06
N VAL A 89 -3.30 10.32 18.20
CA VAL A 89 -3.83 9.73 19.46
C VAL A 89 -5.31 9.42 19.36
N VAL A 90 -6.13 10.34 18.83
CA VAL A 90 -7.57 10.12 18.65
C VAL A 90 -7.84 8.94 17.71
N SER A 91 -7.10 8.82 16.61
CA SER A 91 -7.27 7.70 15.67
C SER A 91 -6.85 6.36 16.28
N LEU A 92 -5.77 6.34 17.08
CA LEU A 92 -5.34 5.14 17.79
C LEU A 92 -6.37 4.69 18.84
N VAL A 93 -6.91 5.65 19.61
CA VAL A 93 -7.98 5.38 20.59
C VAL A 93 -9.25 4.92 19.89
N ALA A 94 -9.62 5.52 18.75
CA ALA A 94 -10.77 5.07 17.97
C ALA A 94 -10.60 3.63 17.50
N ALA A 95 -9.43 3.25 16.97
CA ALA A 95 -9.13 1.87 16.59
C ALA A 95 -9.21 0.91 17.79
N ALA A 96 -8.62 1.29 18.93
CA ALA A 96 -8.66 0.49 20.15
C ALA A 96 -10.10 0.24 20.62
N LEU A 97 -10.93 1.29 20.68
CA LEU A 97 -12.35 1.18 21.02
C LEU A 97 -13.12 0.35 19.99
N GLY A 98 -12.82 0.50 18.71
CA GLY A 98 -13.43 -0.28 17.65
C GLY A 98 -13.20 -1.77 17.85
N PHE A 99 -11.96 -2.20 18.04
CA PHE A 99 -11.63 -3.60 18.32
C PHE A 99 -12.19 -4.09 19.65
N ALA A 100 -12.15 -3.27 20.72
CA ALA A 100 -12.77 -3.62 21.99
C ALA A 100 -14.28 -3.86 21.87
N LEU A 101 -15.00 -3.05 21.11
CA LEU A 101 -16.43 -3.25 20.85
C LEU A 101 -16.70 -4.51 20.02
N LEU A 102 -15.85 -4.85 19.04
CA LEU A 102 -15.99 -6.09 18.27
C LEU A 102 -15.81 -7.35 19.13
N CYS A 103 -15.21 -7.26 20.33
CA CYS A 103 -15.16 -8.38 21.29
C CYS A 103 -16.55 -8.80 21.77
N VAL A 104 -17.48 -7.86 21.90
CA VAL A 104 -18.81 -8.09 22.49
C VAL A 104 -19.94 -8.01 21.46
N LEU A 105 -19.78 -7.23 20.40
CA LEU A 105 -20.79 -7.05 19.35
C LEU A 105 -20.85 -8.29 18.45
N ARG A 106 -22.09 -8.77 18.18
CA ARG A 106 -22.35 -9.86 17.23
C ARG A 106 -23.46 -9.51 16.24
N ALA A 107 -24.36 -8.58 16.59
CA ALA A 107 -25.40 -8.14 15.69
C ALA A 107 -24.82 -7.32 14.52
N HIS A 108 -25.33 -7.55 13.30
CA HIS A 108 -24.77 -6.98 12.05
C HIS A 108 -24.71 -5.45 12.09
N GLY A 109 -25.81 -4.77 12.45
CA GLY A 109 -25.87 -3.30 12.47
C GLY A 109 -24.81 -2.66 13.38
N PRO A 110 -24.73 -3.01 14.68
CA PRO A 110 -23.70 -2.50 15.58
C PRO A 110 -22.26 -2.82 15.15
N VAL A 111 -22.00 -4.03 14.59
CA VAL A 111 -20.68 -4.41 14.08
C VAL A 111 -20.28 -3.51 12.91
N ILE A 112 -21.19 -3.33 11.94
CA ILE A 112 -20.95 -2.46 10.78
C ILE A 112 -20.75 -1.01 11.22
N ALA A 113 -21.58 -0.51 12.14
CA ALA A 113 -21.47 0.86 12.65
C ALA A 113 -20.12 1.07 13.37
N ALA A 114 -19.75 0.17 14.29
CA ALA A 114 -18.47 0.24 15.00
C ALA A 114 -17.27 0.18 14.04
N GLY A 115 -17.28 -0.75 13.09
CA GLY A 115 -16.22 -0.85 12.08
C GLY A 115 -16.13 0.41 11.21
N THR A 116 -17.25 0.89 10.68
CA THR A 116 -17.30 2.06 9.82
C THR A 116 -16.79 3.31 10.52
N VAL A 117 -17.28 3.58 11.73
CA VAL A 117 -16.95 4.81 12.46
C VAL A 117 -15.58 4.71 13.13
N LEU A 118 -15.36 3.66 13.91
CA LEU A 118 -14.18 3.58 14.78
C LEU A 118 -12.95 3.01 14.05
N LEU A 119 -13.08 1.90 13.31
CA LEU A 119 -11.94 1.37 12.56
C LEU A 119 -11.62 2.25 11.35
N GLY A 120 -12.64 2.85 10.72
CA GLY A 120 -12.43 3.85 9.68
C GLY A 120 -11.67 5.07 10.19
N ALA A 121 -12.04 5.63 11.34
CA ALA A 121 -11.26 6.70 12.00
C ALA A 121 -9.87 6.21 12.40
N GLY A 122 -9.74 4.94 12.81
CA GLY A 122 -8.47 4.30 13.14
C GLY A 122 -7.48 4.24 11.97
N ALA A 123 -7.97 4.15 10.72
CA ALA A 123 -7.13 4.12 9.52
C ALA A 123 -6.29 5.40 9.33
N VAL A 124 -6.68 6.51 9.96
CA VAL A 124 -5.91 7.77 9.99
C VAL A 124 -4.54 7.58 10.63
N SER A 125 -4.41 6.66 11.61
CA SER A 125 -3.19 6.43 12.38
C SER A 125 -1.99 6.11 11.49
N LEU A 126 -2.20 5.33 10.39
CA LEU A 126 -1.13 4.95 9.48
C LEU A 126 -0.50 6.16 8.75
N SER A 127 -1.30 7.12 8.34
CA SER A 127 -0.79 8.34 7.68
C SER A 127 -0.21 9.32 8.70
N GLN A 128 -0.85 9.47 9.86
CA GLN A 128 -0.46 10.44 10.86
C GLN A 128 0.81 10.04 11.62
N ILE A 129 1.13 8.75 11.77
CA ILE A 129 2.37 8.33 12.43
C ILE A 129 3.61 8.80 11.64
N PHE A 130 3.57 8.75 10.31
CA PHE A 130 4.66 9.26 9.48
C PHE A 130 4.74 10.78 9.49
N SER A 131 3.60 11.47 9.45
CA SER A 131 3.55 12.93 9.52
C SER A 131 4.07 13.43 10.87
N PHE A 132 3.63 12.79 11.96
CA PHE A 132 4.10 13.08 13.32
C PHE A 132 5.60 12.79 13.48
N ALA A 133 6.08 11.65 12.98
CA ALA A 133 7.51 11.32 13.06
C ALA A 133 8.38 12.34 12.32
N ARG A 134 7.97 12.78 11.13
CA ARG A 134 8.68 13.83 10.39
C ARG A 134 8.73 15.14 11.15
N ALA A 135 7.69 15.49 11.88
CA ALA A 135 7.63 16.72 12.66
C ALA A 135 8.41 16.60 13.98
N ALA A 136 8.31 15.45 14.68
CA ALA A 136 8.85 15.24 16.01
C ALA A 136 10.37 14.95 16.05
N LEU A 137 10.94 14.38 14.97
CA LEU A 137 12.36 14.09 14.93
C LEU A 137 13.18 15.39 14.75
N PRO A 138 14.11 15.70 15.69
CA PRO A 138 14.95 16.88 15.62
C PRO A 138 16.14 16.64 14.66
N VAL A 139 15.83 16.55 13.37
CA VAL A 139 16.82 16.30 12.33
C VAL A 139 16.80 17.49 11.37
N ASP A 140 17.96 18.14 11.19
CA ASP A 140 18.11 19.27 10.28
C ASP A 140 18.55 18.83 8.88
N ASP A 141 19.24 17.70 8.77
CA ASP A 141 19.68 17.12 7.50
C ASP A 141 18.54 16.33 6.81
N ASP A 142 18.25 16.70 5.55
CA ASP A 142 17.21 16.07 4.75
C ASP A 142 17.51 14.59 4.48
N ALA A 143 18.78 14.19 4.31
CA ALA A 143 19.18 12.80 4.09
C ALA A 143 18.91 11.93 5.34
N GLN A 144 19.22 12.46 6.52
CA GLN A 144 18.91 11.78 7.79
C GLN A 144 17.41 11.67 8.03
N ARG A 145 16.62 12.69 7.67
CA ARG A 145 15.16 12.68 7.77
C ARG A 145 14.54 11.62 6.85
N GLU A 146 15.07 11.49 5.64
CA GLU A 146 14.63 10.49 4.67
C GLU A 146 14.97 9.08 5.14
N LEU A 147 16.18 8.88 5.68
CA LEU A 147 16.63 7.62 6.27
C LEU A 147 15.77 7.20 7.48
N ALA A 148 15.44 8.13 8.37
CA ALA A 148 14.54 7.87 9.50
C ALA A 148 13.13 7.47 9.05
N SER A 149 12.60 8.14 8.02
CA SER A 149 11.29 7.79 7.43
C SER A 149 11.32 6.42 6.77
N ALA A 150 12.41 6.06 6.10
CA ALA A 150 12.60 4.74 5.51
C ALA A 150 12.69 3.64 6.59
N ALA A 151 13.41 3.90 7.69
CA ALA A 151 13.50 2.98 8.81
C ALA A 151 12.13 2.71 9.48
N LEU A 152 11.30 3.75 9.66
CA LEU A 152 9.94 3.59 10.18
C LEU A 152 9.05 2.76 9.24
N ARG A 153 9.17 2.95 7.92
CA ARG A 153 8.48 2.10 6.94
C ARG A 153 8.93 0.65 7.01
N THR A 154 10.23 0.43 7.21
CA THR A 154 10.77 -0.93 7.38
C THR A 154 10.18 -1.61 8.62
N MET A 155 9.98 -0.90 9.74
CA MET A 155 9.32 -1.46 10.92
C MET A 155 7.89 -1.92 10.61
N LEU A 156 7.13 -1.15 9.84
CA LEU A 156 5.81 -1.56 9.37
C LEU A 156 5.88 -2.81 8.46
N SER A 157 6.83 -2.87 7.53
CA SER A 157 7.00 -4.04 6.65
C SER A 157 7.34 -5.30 7.44
N VAL A 158 8.24 -5.19 8.43
CA VAL A 158 8.57 -6.28 9.36
C VAL A 158 7.32 -6.76 10.10
N ALA A 159 6.47 -5.85 10.56
CA ALA A 159 5.21 -6.19 11.22
C ALA A 159 4.27 -7.02 10.32
N TRP A 160 4.22 -6.74 9.03
CA TRP A 160 3.41 -7.50 8.08
C TRP A 160 3.92 -8.92 7.80
N VAL A 161 5.22 -9.17 7.98
CA VAL A 161 5.80 -10.53 7.87
C VAL A 161 5.33 -11.43 9.01
N PHE A 162 5.37 -10.93 10.24
CA PHE A 162 5.07 -11.72 11.44
C PHE A 162 3.63 -11.59 11.92
N GLY A 163 2.96 -10.48 11.59
CA GLY A 163 1.63 -10.16 12.09
C GLY A 163 0.58 -11.23 11.79
N PRO A 164 0.41 -11.69 10.54
CA PRO A 164 -0.57 -12.74 10.25
C PRO A 164 -0.33 -14.04 11.04
N ALA A 165 0.95 -14.43 11.26
CA ALA A 165 1.31 -15.60 12.06
C ALA A 165 0.94 -15.42 13.54
N LEU A 166 1.25 -14.24 14.09
CA LEU A 166 0.86 -13.90 15.46
C LEU A 166 -0.67 -13.89 15.60
N GLY A 167 -1.38 -13.31 14.61
CA GLY A 167 -2.83 -13.29 14.57
C GLY A 167 -3.45 -14.69 14.56
N ALA A 168 -2.91 -15.61 13.75
CA ALA A 168 -3.37 -17.01 13.72
C ALA A 168 -3.17 -17.71 15.06
N LEU A 169 -2.01 -17.50 15.70
CA LEU A 169 -1.70 -18.10 17.00
C LEU A 169 -2.67 -17.61 18.08
N ILE A 170 -2.89 -16.29 18.15
CA ILE A 170 -3.84 -15.69 19.10
C ILE A 170 -5.26 -16.19 18.82
N LEU A 171 -5.68 -16.19 17.56
CA LEU A 171 -7.02 -16.64 17.15
C LEU A 171 -7.24 -18.12 17.51
N ALA A 172 -6.24 -18.98 17.30
CA ALA A 172 -6.33 -20.40 17.62
C ALA A 172 -6.45 -20.68 19.14
N GLN A 173 -5.82 -19.86 19.98
CA GLN A 173 -5.81 -20.06 21.43
C GLN A 173 -6.99 -19.35 22.13
N THR A 174 -7.38 -18.17 21.68
CA THR A 174 -8.29 -17.28 22.42
C THR A 174 -9.50 -16.82 21.60
N GLY A 175 -9.61 -17.29 20.34
CA GLY A 175 -10.69 -16.91 19.45
C GLY A 175 -10.62 -15.44 19.02
N PHE A 176 -11.68 -14.96 18.37
CA PHE A 176 -11.77 -13.57 17.89
C PHE A 176 -11.73 -12.55 19.04
N THR A 177 -12.26 -12.90 20.20
CA THR A 177 -12.23 -12.00 21.36
C THR A 177 -10.80 -11.71 21.81
N GLY A 178 -9.96 -12.74 21.95
CA GLY A 178 -8.56 -12.54 22.29
C GLY A 178 -7.78 -11.80 21.20
N LEU A 179 -8.06 -12.10 19.91
CA LEU A 179 -7.45 -11.40 18.78
C LEU A 179 -7.73 -9.89 18.85
N PHE A 180 -8.99 -9.51 19.08
CA PHE A 180 -9.38 -8.10 19.09
C PHE A 180 -8.96 -7.39 20.40
N LEU A 181 -8.92 -8.07 21.53
CA LEU A 181 -8.33 -7.51 22.76
C LEU A 181 -6.83 -7.23 22.59
N ALA A 182 -6.10 -8.16 21.98
CA ALA A 182 -4.68 -7.96 21.70
C ALA A 182 -4.47 -6.76 20.73
N ALA A 183 -5.34 -6.62 19.71
CA ALA A 183 -5.32 -5.46 18.83
C ALA A 183 -5.59 -4.16 19.58
N SER A 184 -6.66 -4.13 20.39
CA SER A 184 -7.00 -2.98 21.23
C SER A 184 -5.84 -2.58 22.13
N ALA A 185 -5.22 -3.55 22.82
CA ALA A 185 -4.04 -3.32 23.67
C ALA A 185 -2.85 -2.77 22.86
N GLY A 186 -2.61 -3.27 21.64
CA GLY A 186 -1.58 -2.76 20.75
C GLY A 186 -1.82 -1.30 20.35
N PHE A 187 -3.03 -0.94 20.01
CA PHE A 187 -3.39 0.45 19.67
C PHE A 187 -3.29 1.38 20.89
N VAL A 188 -3.72 0.93 22.09
CA VAL A 188 -3.57 1.68 23.35
C VAL A 188 -2.09 1.88 23.68
N GLY A 189 -1.27 0.83 23.56
CA GLY A 189 0.18 0.91 23.79
C GLY A 189 0.86 1.89 22.85
N CYS A 190 0.49 1.86 21.54
CA CYS A 190 0.97 2.83 20.58
C CYS A 190 0.55 4.26 20.97
N ALA A 191 -0.72 4.46 21.35
CA ALA A 191 -1.21 5.76 21.82
C ALA A 191 -0.47 6.27 23.06
N ALA A 192 -0.18 5.39 24.02
CA ALA A 192 0.58 5.71 25.22
C ALA A 192 2.03 6.13 24.91
N ILE A 193 2.70 5.46 23.96
CA ILE A 193 4.04 5.86 23.51
C ILE A 193 3.99 7.22 22.85
N VAL A 194 3.08 7.43 21.88
CA VAL A 194 2.93 8.69 21.15
C VAL A 194 2.57 9.85 22.09
N ALA A 195 1.72 9.58 23.09
CA ALA A 195 1.32 10.60 24.08
C ALA A 195 2.49 11.12 24.93
N ARG A 196 3.55 10.35 25.12
CA ARG A 196 4.75 10.74 25.88
C ARG A 196 5.76 11.56 25.04
N ILE A 197 5.63 11.55 23.71
CA ILE A 197 6.51 12.32 22.83
C ILE A 197 5.97 13.75 22.76
N PRO A 198 6.78 14.78 23.04
CA PRO A 198 6.31 16.17 22.95
C PRO A 198 5.88 16.53 21.54
N GLU A 199 4.88 17.37 21.43
CA GLU A 199 4.49 17.92 20.13
C GLU A 199 5.58 18.90 19.67
N PRO A 200 6.11 18.77 18.45
CA PRO A 200 7.17 19.65 17.97
C PRO A 200 6.68 21.10 17.95
N ALA A 201 7.60 22.02 18.28
CA ALA A 201 7.32 23.45 18.17
C ALA A 201 6.98 23.80 16.72
N ARG A 202 6.00 24.71 16.54
CA ARG A 202 5.52 25.18 15.24
C ARG A 202 6.68 25.70 14.40
N ARG A 203 7.00 25.01 13.29
CA ARG A 203 8.02 25.51 12.35
C ARG A 203 7.46 26.67 11.53
N PRO A 204 8.24 27.73 11.30
CA PRO A 204 7.83 28.82 10.41
C PRO A 204 7.60 28.30 8.98
N PRO A 205 6.68 28.89 8.20
CA PRO A 205 6.27 28.40 6.86
C PRO A 205 7.37 28.41 5.77
N ALA A 206 8.58 28.86 6.08
CA ALA A 206 9.65 29.12 5.11
C ALA A 206 10.20 27.89 4.37
N ALA A 207 9.93 26.64 4.81
CA ALA A 207 10.47 25.45 4.16
C ALA A 207 9.68 25.03 2.91
N HIS A 208 8.39 25.28 2.85
CA HIS A 208 7.56 24.93 1.68
C HIS A 208 7.72 25.89 0.51
N VAL A 209 8.03 27.17 0.79
CA VAL A 209 8.29 28.20 -0.23
C VAL A 209 9.59 27.90 -0.98
N ARG A 210 10.65 27.44 -0.28
CA ARG A 210 11.94 27.13 -0.92
C ARG A 210 11.90 25.95 -1.88
N ALA A 211 11.03 24.96 -1.66
CA ALA A 211 10.88 23.83 -2.59
C ALA A 211 10.11 24.23 -3.87
N ALA A 212 9.13 25.10 -3.75
CA ALA A 212 8.40 25.68 -4.88
C ALA A 212 9.28 26.65 -5.70
N ASP A 213 10.08 27.48 -5.03
CA ASP A 213 11.01 28.41 -5.67
C ASP A 213 12.17 27.71 -6.36
N ARG A 214 12.70 26.60 -5.82
CA ARG A 214 13.68 25.75 -6.51
C ARG A 214 13.13 25.11 -7.78
N ALA A 215 11.86 24.69 -7.78
CA ALA A 215 11.21 24.17 -8.98
C ALA A 215 10.94 25.26 -10.02
N ALA A 216 10.73 26.51 -9.58
CA ALA A 216 10.53 27.65 -10.45
C ALA A 216 11.83 28.22 -11.06
N SER A 217 12.98 27.99 -10.40
CA SER A 217 14.27 28.54 -10.81
C SER A 217 15.07 27.67 -11.81
N LEU A 218 14.50 26.55 -12.30
CA LEU A 218 15.13 25.75 -13.35
C LEU A 218 15.11 26.53 -14.69
N PRO A 219 16.26 26.57 -15.43
CA PRO A 219 16.35 27.30 -16.69
C PRO A 219 15.28 26.84 -17.71
N ALA A 220 14.74 27.78 -18.46
CA ALA A 220 13.72 27.50 -19.49
C ALA A 220 14.18 26.50 -20.56
N SER A 221 15.49 26.39 -20.82
CA SER A 221 16.10 25.41 -21.71
C SER A 221 15.91 23.95 -21.23
N THR A 222 15.88 23.70 -19.93
CA THR A 222 15.64 22.36 -19.36
C THR A 222 14.13 22.00 -19.37
N ARG A 223 13.24 22.99 -19.52
CA ARG A 223 11.79 22.77 -19.67
C ARG A 223 11.35 22.35 -21.06
N ALA A 224 12.14 22.63 -22.10
CA ALA A 224 11.74 22.47 -23.51
C ALA A 224 11.87 21.01 -24.01
N GLU A 225 12.60 20.14 -23.31
CA GLU A 225 12.82 18.74 -23.72
C GLU A 225 11.96 17.71 -22.96
N ILE A 226 11.05 18.15 -22.11
CA ILE A 226 10.19 17.21 -21.36
C ILE A 226 9.10 16.72 -22.31
N VAL A 227 9.30 15.54 -22.88
CA VAL A 227 8.26 14.83 -23.63
C VAL A 227 7.12 14.47 -22.66
N VAL A 228 6.04 15.25 -22.73
CA VAL A 228 4.82 14.96 -21.95
C VAL A 228 4.14 13.75 -22.59
N ALA A 229 4.02 12.67 -21.82
CA ALA A 229 3.35 11.47 -22.29
C ALA A 229 1.88 11.77 -22.71
N PRO A 230 1.34 11.08 -23.72
CA PRO A 230 -0.06 11.23 -24.12
C PRO A 230 -1.00 11.01 -22.93
N ARG A 231 -1.97 11.90 -22.75
CA ARG A 231 -2.93 11.83 -21.64
C ARG A 231 -3.63 10.45 -21.56
N ALA A 232 -3.82 9.80 -22.70
CA ALA A 232 -4.36 8.45 -22.81
C ALA A 232 -3.48 7.38 -22.12
N SER A 233 -2.14 7.49 -22.19
CA SER A 233 -1.21 6.57 -21.55
C SER A 233 -1.26 6.69 -20.02
N VAL A 234 -1.35 7.93 -19.51
CA VAL A 234 -1.52 8.16 -18.06
C VAL A 234 -2.78 7.48 -17.55
N TRP A 235 -3.93 7.70 -18.22
CA TRP A 235 -5.20 7.12 -17.78
C TRP A 235 -5.22 5.60 -17.90
N ARG A 236 -4.66 5.01 -18.97
CA ARG A 236 -4.54 3.56 -19.12
C ARG A 236 -3.72 2.94 -17.99
N THR A 237 -2.57 3.54 -17.67
CA THR A 237 -1.74 3.08 -16.55
C THR A 237 -2.47 3.18 -15.22
N LEU A 238 -3.17 4.30 -14.94
CA LEU A 238 -3.93 4.48 -13.70
C LEU A 238 -5.09 3.50 -13.58
N VAL A 239 -5.86 3.27 -14.66
CA VAL A 239 -6.94 2.28 -14.67
C VAL A 239 -6.40 0.88 -14.45
N ALA A 240 -5.33 0.49 -15.14
CA ALA A 240 -4.70 -0.82 -14.95
C ALA A 240 -4.22 -1.03 -13.51
N LEU A 241 -3.58 -0.03 -12.90
CA LEU A 241 -3.17 -0.08 -11.50
C LEU A 241 -4.37 -0.16 -10.55
N THR A 242 -5.49 0.52 -10.86
CA THR A 242 -6.74 0.42 -10.08
C THR A 242 -7.31 -0.99 -10.14
N LEU A 243 -7.36 -1.61 -11.33
CA LEU A 243 -7.85 -2.97 -11.51
C LEU A 243 -6.96 -3.99 -10.79
N THR A 244 -5.63 -3.83 -10.88
CA THR A 244 -4.66 -4.66 -10.16
C THR A 244 -4.84 -4.51 -8.64
N GLY A 245 -4.99 -3.27 -8.15
CA GLY A 245 -5.24 -2.99 -6.74
C GLY A 245 -6.57 -3.53 -6.25
N LEU A 246 -7.63 -3.44 -7.05
CA LEU A 246 -8.94 -4.02 -6.75
C LEU A 246 -8.84 -5.54 -6.58
N ALA A 247 -8.21 -6.23 -7.53
CA ALA A 247 -8.04 -7.68 -7.48
C ALA A 247 -7.16 -8.13 -6.30
N ALA A 248 -6.09 -7.39 -5.99
CA ALA A 248 -5.24 -7.66 -4.83
C ALA A 248 -5.98 -7.47 -3.49
N ASN A 249 -6.79 -6.40 -3.35
CA ASN A 249 -7.60 -6.18 -2.15
C ASN A 249 -8.74 -7.21 -2.02
N ALA A 250 -9.36 -7.60 -3.15
CA ALA A 250 -10.35 -8.68 -3.17
C ALA A 250 -9.74 -9.99 -2.65
N THR A 251 -8.50 -10.30 -3.04
CA THR A 251 -7.78 -11.47 -2.51
C THR A 251 -7.58 -11.40 -1.00
N MET A 252 -7.20 -10.25 -0.47
CA MET A 252 -7.01 -10.07 0.98
C MET A 252 -8.30 -10.36 1.77
N ILE A 253 -9.47 -10.09 1.18
CA ILE A 253 -10.78 -10.34 1.79
C ILE A 253 -11.23 -11.79 1.60
N VAL A 254 -11.09 -12.31 0.37
CA VAL A 254 -11.68 -13.59 -0.05
C VAL A 254 -10.80 -14.79 0.28
N LEU A 255 -9.47 -14.63 0.20
CA LEU A 255 -8.52 -15.75 0.40
C LEU A 255 -8.64 -16.40 1.79
N PRO A 256 -8.75 -15.65 2.91
CA PRO A 256 -8.97 -16.25 4.23
C PRO A 256 -10.27 -17.07 4.28
N LEU A 257 -11.35 -16.54 3.73
CA LEU A 257 -12.65 -17.23 3.65
C LEU A 257 -12.56 -18.48 2.77
N TYR A 258 -11.89 -18.39 1.64
CA TYR A 258 -11.70 -19.52 0.71
C TYR A 258 -10.90 -20.66 1.36
N ILE A 259 -9.79 -20.32 2.06
CA ILE A 259 -8.98 -21.32 2.77
C ILE A 259 -9.81 -22.04 3.84
N VAL A 260 -10.51 -21.30 4.68
CA VAL A 260 -11.22 -21.87 5.84
C VAL A 260 -12.52 -22.55 5.42
N ARG A 261 -13.35 -21.90 4.61
CA ARG A 261 -14.69 -22.41 4.29
C ARG A 261 -14.76 -23.32 3.08
N ALA A 262 -13.99 -23.08 2.04
CA ALA A 262 -14.06 -23.87 0.82
C ALA A 262 -13.05 -25.01 0.79
N LEU A 263 -11.86 -24.81 1.34
CA LEU A 263 -10.79 -25.81 1.32
C LEU A 263 -10.64 -26.57 2.65
N GLY A 264 -11.43 -26.23 3.70
CA GLY A 264 -11.36 -26.87 5.00
C GLY A 264 -10.04 -26.62 5.75
N GLY A 265 -9.35 -25.54 5.42
CA GLY A 265 -8.11 -25.14 6.09
C GLY A 265 -8.34 -24.45 7.43
N SER A 266 -7.25 -24.21 8.14
CA SER A 266 -7.23 -23.51 9.44
C SER A 266 -6.78 -22.05 9.30
N PRO A 267 -7.02 -21.18 10.30
CA PRO A 267 -6.41 -19.86 10.37
C PRO A 267 -4.88 -19.88 10.26
N GLY A 268 -4.22 -20.97 10.69
CA GLY A 268 -2.79 -21.18 10.49
C GLY A 268 -2.38 -21.29 9.02
N ASN A 269 -3.21 -21.89 8.17
CA ASN A 269 -2.96 -21.94 6.73
C ASN A 269 -3.12 -20.55 6.08
N VAL A 270 -4.07 -19.73 6.54
CA VAL A 270 -4.20 -18.31 6.12
C VAL A 270 -2.93 -17.55 6.46
N SER A 271 -2.47 -17.69 7.70
CA SER A 271 -1.23 -17.08 8.17
C SER A 271 -0.01 -17.50 7.35
N ALA A 272 0.13 -18.82 7.11
CA ALA A 272 1.25 -19.35 6.33
C ALA A 272 1.25 -18.78 4.90
N ALA A 273 0.09 -18.68 4.26
CA ALA A 273 -0.04 -18.11 2.92
C ALA A 273 0.35 -16.62 2.89
N LEU A 274 -0.24 -15.80 3.75
CA LEU A 274 0.00 -14.35 3.78
C LEU A 274 1.41 -14.01 4.31
N GLY A 275 1.89 -14.72 5.33
CA GLY A 275 3.23 -14.55 5.87
C GLY A 275 4.32 -14.92 4.85
N LEU A 276 4.12 -16.01 4.09
CA LEU A 276 5.03 -16.40 3.00
C LEU A 276 5.05 -15.34 1.88
N ALA A 277 3.89 -14.82 1.48
CA ALA A 277 3.82 -13.74 0.50
C ALA A 277 4.63 -12.52 0.95
N ALA A 278 4.40 -12.04 2.17
CA ALA A 278 5.11 -10.90 2.75
C ALA A 278 6.63 -11.15 2.88
N LEU A 279 7.03 -12.36 3.27
CA LEU A 279 8.44 -12.74 3.38
C LEU A 279 9.15 -12.72 2.00
N LEU A 280 8.50 -13.23 0.96
CA LEU A 280 9.03 -13.23 -0.41
C LEU A 280 9.05 -11.84 -1.05
N GLU A 281 8.13 -10.96 -0.66
CA GLU A 281 8.03 -9.59 -1.16
C GLU A 281 9.26 -8.75 -0.80
N ILE A 282 9.82 -8.92 0.40
CA ILE A 282 10.96 -8.11 0.89
C ILE A 282 12.18 -8.18 -0.04
N PRO A 283 12.77 -9.36 -0.34
CA PRO A 283 13.93 -9.43 -1.22
C PRO A 283 13.62 -8.96 -2.64
N MET A 284 12.39 -9.17 -3.11
CA MET A 284 11.96 -8.72 -4.43
C MET A 284 11.87 -7.19 -4.51
N MET A 285 11.30 -6.54 -3.50
CA MET A 285 11.25 -5.07 -3.42
C MET A 285 12.64 -4.45 -3.35
N LEU A 286 13.56 -5.03 -2.56
CA LEU A 286 14.93 -4.56 -2.47
C LEU A 286 15.65 -4.67 -3.83
N TRP A 287 15.51 -5.81 -4.51
CA TRP A 287 16.11 -6.02 -5.82
C TRP A 287 15.56 -5.06 -6.87
N LEU A 288 14.22 -4.88 -6.91
CA LEU A 288 13.55 -3.94 -7.80
C LEU A 288 13.95 -2.49 -7.50
N GLY A 289 14.04 -2.10 -6.23
CA GLY A 289 14.46 -0.76 -5.83
C GLY A 289 15.85 -0.40 -6.37
N ILE A 290 16.83 -1.31 -6.24
CA ILE A 290 18.20 -1.12 -6.74
C ILE A 290 18.23 -1.03 -8.28
N ARG A 291 17.36 -1.78 -8.97
CA ARG A 291 17.36 -1.87 -10.44
C ARG A 291 16.32 -1.02 -11.14
N SER A 292 15.45 -0.34 -10.43
CA SER A 292 14.29 0.40 -10.96
C SER A 292 14.62 1.40 -12.08
N THR A 293 15.80 2.04 -12.02
CA THR A 293 16.27 3.00 -13.04
C THR A 293 16.72 2.33 -14.35
N ARG A 294 17.05 1.03 -14.32
CA ARG A 294 17.52 0.27 -15.49
C ARG A 294 16.45 -0.59 -16.13
N LEU A 295 15.28 -0.69 -15.50
CA LEU A 295 14.17 -1.55 -15.95
C LEU A 295 13.21 -0.77 -16.84
N ASP A 296 12.74 -1.42 -17.91
CA ASP A 296 11.62 -0.94 -18.70
C ASP A 296 10.32 -1.13 -17.90
N LYS A 297 9.90 -0.06 -17.21
CA LYS A 297 8.79 -0.08 -16.28
C LYS A 297 7.47 -0.49 -16.93
N ALA A 298 7.25 -0.09 -18.21
CA ALA A 298 6.03 -0.46 -18.94
C ALA A 298 5.95 -1.96 -19.18
N ARG A 299 7.05 -2.58 -19.60
CA ARG A 299 7.13 -4.03 -19.82
C ARG A 299 6.99 -4.82 -18.54
N TRP A 300 7.65 -4.37 -17.46
CA TRP A 300 7.58 -5.03 -16.18
C TRP A 300 6.17 -4.99 -15.57
N LEU A 301 5.47 -3.86 -15.68
CA LEU A 301 4.08 -3.74 -15.25
C LEU A 301 3.13 -4.59 -16.12
N THR A 302 3.38 -4.67 -17.43
CA THR A 302 2.62 -5.56 -18.31
C THR A 302 2.84 -7.03 -17.94
N ALA A 303 4.09 -7.45 -17.74
CA ALA A 303 4.41 -8.80 -17.29
C ALA A 303 3.80 -9.11 -15.91
N CYS A 304 3.81 -8.12 -15.01
CA CYS A 304 3.17 -8.21 -13.70
C CYS A 304 1.68 -8.53 -13.80
N ALA A 305 0.96 -7.86 -14.69
CA ALA A 305 -0.48 -8.12 -14.91
C ALA A 305 -0.72 -9.54 -15.47
N ALA A 306 0.17 -10.07 -16.32
CA ALA A 306 0.12 -11.46 -16.78
C ALA A 306 0.37 -12.45 -15.64
N VAL A 307 1.38 -12.19 -14.80
CA VAL A 307 1.67 -13.01 -13.60
C VAL A 307 0.47 -13.00 -12.65
N HIS A 308 -0.21 -11.86 -12.50
CA HIS A 308 -1.41 -11.74 -11.67
C HIS A 308 -2.57 -12.58 -12.23
N ALA A 309 -2.76 -12.60 -13.55
CA ALA A 309 -3.75 -13.46 -14.18
C ALA A 309 -3.44 -14.96 -13.93
N VAL A 310 -2.18 -15.38 -14.06
CA VAL A 310 -1.75 -16.76 -13.75
C VAL A 310 -2.00 -17.10 -12.28
N TYR A 311 -1.72 -16.19 -11.37
CA TYR A 311 -2.03 -16.34 -9.95
C TYR A 311 -3.51 -16.62 -9.71
N PHE A 312 -4.41 -15.86 -10.34
CA PHE A 312 -5.85 -16.06 -10.20
C PHE A 312 -6.36 -17.34 -10.85
N VAL A 313 -5.82 -17.73 -12.00
CA VAL A 313 -6.11 -19.06 -12.57
C VAL A 313 -5.69 -20.16 -11.59
N GLY A 314 -4.50 -20.02 -11.01
CA GLY A 314 -4.03 -20.91 -9.96
C GLY A 314 -5.03 -21.01 -8.80
N LEU A 315 -5.44 -19.86 -8.22
CA LEU A 315 -6.42 -19.86 -7.10
C LEU A 315 -7.78 -20.46 -7.47
N ALA A 316 -8.28 -20.22 -8.69
CA ALA A 316 -9.55 -20.76 -9.14
C ALA A 316 -9.53 -22.30 -9.31
N THR A 317 -8.35 -22.88 -9.56
CA THR A 317 -8.17 -24.33 -9.81
C THR A 317 -7.67 -25.10 -8.58
N VAL A 318 -7.27 -24.44 -7.51
CA VAL A 318 -6.81 -25.08 -6.27
C VAL A 318 -7.87 -26.01 -5.70
N THR A 319 -7.46 -27.21 -5.31
CA THR A 319 -8.30 -28.23 -4.66
C THR A 319 -7.84 -28.58 -3.24
N ARG A 320 -6.60 -28.25 -2.89
CA ARG A 320 -6.01 -28.53 -1.58
C ARG A 320 -5.29 -27.29 -1.03
N VAL A 321 -5.39 -27.07 0.27
CA VAL A 321 -4.81 -25.88 0.95
C VAL A 321 -3.32 -25.70 0.64
N ASN A 322 -2.54 -26.78 0.62
CA ASN A 322 -1.09 -26.71 0.39
C ASN A 322 -0.70 -26.19 -1.02
N MET A 323 -1.61 -26.27 -1.99
CA MET A 323 -1.38 -25.73 -3.34
C MET A 323 -1.40 -24.20 -3.37
N ILE A 324 -1.89 -23.53 -2.31
CA ILE A 324 -1.91 -22.08 -2.20
C ILE A 324 -0.50 -21.53 -1.94
N LEU A 325 0.34 -22.27 -1.18
CA LEU A 325 1.67 -21.79 -0.79
C LEU A 325 2.58 -21.43 -1.97
N PRO A 326 2.76 -22.27 -3.00
CA PRO A 326 3.60 -21.90 -4.15
C PRO A 326 3.04 -20.71 -4.94
N LEU A 327 1.72 -20.52 -4.95
CA LEU A 327 1.10 -19.37 -5.60
C LEU A 327 1.47 -18.04 -4.93
N GLN A 328 1.84 -18.05 -3.64
CA GLN A 328 2.24 -16.84 -2.94
C GLN A 328 3.51 -16.18 -3.53
N LEU A 329 4.35 -16.95 -4.23
CA LEU A 329 5.47 -16.38 -4.99
C LEU A 329 4.97 -15.43 -6.08
N LEU A 330 3.91 -15.80 -6.80
CA LEU A 330 3.31 -14.95 -7.84
C LEU A 330 2.67 -13.70 -7.21
N SER A 331 1.97 -13.86 -6.08
CA SER A 331 1.41 -12.74 -5.33
C SER A 331 2.49 -11.75 -4.89
N ALA A 332 3.58 -12.23 -4.30
CA ALA A 332 4.72 -11.42 -3.88
C ALA A 332 5.36 -10.66 -5.06
N CYS A 333 5.52 -11.32 -6.22
CA CYS A 333 5.97 -10.67 -7.46
C CYS A 333 5.07 -9.48 -7.84
N VAL A 334 3.76 -9.69 -7.82
CA VAL A 334 2.78 -8.67 -8.22
C VAL A 334 2.85 -7.46 -7.27
N VAL A 335 2.84 -7.70 -5.95
CA VAL A 335 2.89 -6.63 -4.95
C VAL A 335 4.19 -5.85 -5.05
N ALA A 336 5.33 -6.54 -5.15
CA ALA A 336 6.64 -5.90 -5.26
C ALA A 336 6.76 -5.02 -6.51
N ILE A 337 6.38 -5.55 -7.69
CA ILE A 337 6.47 -4.82 -8.95
C ILE A 337 5.52 -3.62 -8.95
N THR A 338 4.27 -3.81 -8.53
CA THR A 338 3.26 -2.74 -8.52
C THR A 338 3.66 -1.61 -7.56
N SER A 339 4.15 -1.95 -6.37
CA SER A 339 4.55 -0.98 -5.35
C SER A 339 5.81 -0.19 -5.77
N CYS A 340 6.82 -0.86 -6.33
CA CYS A 340 8.08 -0.22 -6.69
C CYS A 340 8.01 0.49 -8.05
N LEU A 341 7.49 -0.18 -9.08
CA LEU A 341 7.52 0.35 -10.44
C LEU A 341 6.25 1.10 -10.82
N GLY A 342 5.11 0.82 -10.17
CA GLY A 342 3.85 1.50 -10.47
C GLY A 342 3.92 3.00 -10.18
N MET A 343 4.37 3.38 -8.97
CA MET A 343 4.53 4.78 -8.59
C MET A 343 5.54 5.50 -9.49
N THR A 344 6.71 4.90 -9.71
CA THR A 344 7.76 5.51 -10.55
C THR A 344 7.31 5.66 -11.99
N ARG A 345 6.52 4.70 -12.53
CA ARG A 345 5.94 4.81 -13.88
C ARG A 345 4.98 5.99 -14.00
N VAL A 346 4.07 6.19 -13.05
CA VAL A 346 3.14 7.32 -13.07
C VAL A 346 3.90 8.65 -12.98
N CYS A 347 4.96 8.72 -12.16
CA CYS A 347 5.82 9.90 -12.09
C CYS A 347 6.56 10.17 -13.42
N ASP A 348 7.06 9.13 -14.10
CA ASP A 348 7.71 9.27 -15.41
C ASP A 348 6.75 9.78 -16.50
N LEU A 349 5.47 9.36 -16.43
CA LEU A 349 4.45 9.84 -17.36
C LEU A 349 4.02 11.30 -17.09
N MET A 350 4.28 11.82 -15.88
CA MET A 350 3.90 13.17 -15.46
C MET A 350 5.09 13.95 -14.86
N PRO A 351 6.21 14.12 -15.58
CA PRO A 351 7.45 14.67 -15.04
C PRO A 351 7.31 16.12 -14.55
N THR A 352 6.40 16.89 -15.15
CA THR A 352 6.15 18.29 -14.76
C THR A 352 5.33 18.44 -13.48
N ARG A 353 4.69 17.36 -12.98
CA ARG A 353 3.77 17.39 -11.83
C ARG A 353 3.95 16.15 -10.94
N PRO A 354 5.13 15.94 -10.33
CA PRO A 354 5.41 14.71 -9.57
C PRO A 354 4.51 14.53 -8.34
N GLY A 355 4.11 15.61 -7.66
CA GLY A 355 3.17 15.56 -6.55
C GLY A 355 1.77 15.08 -6.98
N THR A 356 1.28 15.57 -8.14
CA THR A 356 0.00 15.11 -8.70
C THR A 356 0.08 13.65 -9.12
N ALA A 357 1.18 13.22 -9.75
CA ALA A 357 1.43 11.84 -10.15
C ALA A 357 1.36 10.88 -8.95
N THR A 358 2.06 11.22 -7.86
CA THR A 358 2.06 10.45 -6.62
C THR A 358 0.65 10.39 -6.00
N ALA A 359 -0.08 11.50 -5.96
CA ALA A 359 -1.43 11.56 -5.44
C ALA A 359 -2.39 10.68 -6.27
N MET A 360 -2.28 10.69 -7.60
CA MET A 360 -3.07 9.86 -8.51
C MET A 360 -2.76 8.38 -8.30
N PHE A 361 -1.49 7.99 -8.15
CA PHE A 361 -1.09 6.61 -7.84
C PHE A 361 -1.75 6.11 -6.54
N PHE A 362 -1.66 6.86 -5.45
CA PHE A 362 -2.30 6.45 -4.20
C PHE A 362 -3.84 6.44 -4.28
N SER A 363 -4.43 7.27 -5.13
CA SER A 363 -5.87 7.25 -5.38
C SER A 363 -6.32 5.97 -6.07
N THR A 364 -5.52 5.37 -6.95
CA THR A 364 -5.85 4.07 -7.58
C THR A 364 -6.00 2.96 -6.54
N ALA A 365 -5.06 2.89 -5.58
CA ALA A 365 -5.12 1.91 -4.49
C ALA A 365 -6.36 2.10 -3.60
N ARG A 366 -6.71 3.36 -3.31
CA ARG A 366 -7.91 3.68 -2.49
C ARG A 366 -9.21 3.29 -3.19
N VAL A 367 -9.34 3.62 -4.47
CA VAL A 367 -10.52 3.24 -5.27
C VAL A 367 -10.62 1.72 -5.36
N GLY A 368 -9.51 1.03 -5.64
CA GLY A 368 -9.46 -0.43 -5.65
C GLY A 368 -9.90 -1.04 -4.32
N SER A 369 -9.41 -0.52 -3.20
CA SER A 369 -9.76 -1.00 -1.85
C SER A 369 -11.24 -0.81 -1.53
N ILE A 370 -11.82 0.35 -1.85
CA ILE A 370 -13.25 0.61 -1.59
C ILE A 370 -14.14 -0.32 -2.43
N ALA A 371 -13.84 -0.46 -3.71
CA ALA A 371 -14.65 -1.26 -4.62
C ALA A 371 -14.52 -2.77 -4.34
N SER A 372 -13.35 -3.24 -3.88
CA SER A 372 -13.07 -4.67 -3.72
C SER A 372 -14.00 -5.38 -2.75
N GLY A 373 -14.39 -4.74 -1.64
CA GLY A 373 -15.22 -5.36 -0.62
C GLY A 373 -16.59 -5.79 -1.15
N VAL A 374 -17.37 -4.82 -1.66
CA VAL A 374 -18.72 -5.10 -2.19
C VAL A 374 -18.64 -6.02 -3.41
N LEU A 375 -17.73 -5.75 -4.36
CA LEU A 375 -17.64 -6.54 -5.58
C LEU A 375 -17.25 -7.99 -5.28
N SER A 376 -16.22 -8.20 -4.46
CA SER A 376 -15.80 -9.57 -4.13
C SER A 376 -16.81 -10.30 -3.27
N GLY A 377 -17.45 -9.61 -2.30
CA GLY A 377 -18.51 -10.18 -1.47
C GLY A 377 -19.73 -10.60 -2.31
N ALA A 378 -20.19 -9.73 -3.23
CA ALA A 378 -21.28 -10.05 -4.15
C ALA A 378 -20.94 -11.23 -5.07
N CYS A 379 -19.71 -11.24 -5.64
CA CYS A 379 -19.27 -12.33 -6.48
C CYS A 379 -19.20 -13.66 -5.72
N VAL A 380 -18.74 -13.66 -4.48
CA VAL A 380 -18.69 -14.87 -3.64
C VAL A 380 -20.09 -15.37 -3.34
N ASP A 381 -21.01 -14.49 -3.00
CA ASP A 381 -22.39 -14.83 -2.64
C ASP A 381 -23.19 -15.38 -3.83
N LEU A 382 -23.02 -14.79 -5.03
CA LEU A 382 -23.74 -15.15 -6.23
C LEU A 382 -23.14 -16.34 -6.99
N PHE A 383 -21.81 -16.40 -7.07
CA PHE A 383 -21.09 -17.32 -7.98
C PHE A 383 -20.07 -18.21 -7.25
N GLY A 384 -19.81 -17.96 -5.97
CA GLY A 384 -18.86 -18.68 -5.15
C GLY A 384 -17.40 -18.21 -5.31
N TYR A 385 -16.51 -18.78 -4.50
CA TYR A 385 -15.11 -18.36 -4.38
C TYR A 385 -14.31 -18.51 -5.67
N ARG A 386 -14.43 -19.65 -6.36
CA ARG A 386 -13.67 -19.93 -7.60
C ARG A 386 -14.03 -18.97 -8.72
N ALA A 387 -15.31 -18.67 -8.89
CA ALA A 387 -15.78 -17.71 -9.89
C ALA A 387 -15.32 -16.29 -9.55
N THR A 388 -15.22 -15.94 -8.27
CA THR A 388 -14.65 -14.64 -7.84
C THR A 388 -13.20 -14.51 -8.27
N PHE A 389 -12.37 -15.54 -8.09
CA PHE A 389 -10.98 -15.53 -8.59
C PHE A 389 -10.90 -15.52 -10.12
N ALA A 390 -11.81 -16.21 -10.82
CA ALA A 390 -11.92 -16.11 -12.27
C ALA A 390 -12.27 -14.66 -12.70
N GLY A 391 -13.16 -13.97 -11.98
CA GLY A 391 -13.44 -12.56 -12.20
C GLY A 391 -12.21 -11.67 -11.97
N CYS A 392 -11.43 -11.92 -10.91
CA CYS A 392 -10.15 -11.23 -10.69
C CYS A 392 -9.14 -11.51 -11.80
N CYS A 393 -9.14 -12.72 -12.39
CA CYS A 393 -8.32 -13.02 -13.56
C CYS A 393 -8.71 -12.13 -14.76
N VAL A 394 -10.01 -11.95 -15.01
CA VAL A 394 -10.48 -11.04 -16.07
C VAL A 394 -9.99 -9.61 -15.83
N LEU A 395 -10.06 -9.10 -14.59
CA LEU A 395 -9.52 -7.79 -14.26
C LEU A 395 -8.01 -7.68 -14.54
N ALA A 396 -7.25 -8.72 -14.20
CA ALA A 396 -5.81 -8.78 -14.47
C ALA A 396 -5.51 -8.82 -15.98
N LEU A 397 -6.31 -9.55 -16.78
CA LEU A 397 -6.18 -9.59 -18.24
C LEU A 397 -6.54 -8.24 -18.89
N VAL A 398 -7.55 -7.55 -18.38
CA VAL A 398 -7.87 -6.17 -18.83
C VAL A 398 -6.71 -5.23 -18.50
N ALA A 399 -6.13 -5.32 -17.29
CA ALA A 399 -4.96 -4.54 -16.94
C ALA A 399 -3.76 -4.86 -17.84
N PHE A 400 -3.54 -6.14 -18.18
CA PHE A 400 -2.51 -6.57 -19.12
C PHE A 400 -2.71 -5.97 -20.51
N ALA A 401 -3.93 -5.97 -21.04
CA ALA A 401 -4.25 -5.41 -22.35
C ALA A 401 -4.01 -3.88 -22.37
N LEU A 402 -4.44 -3.15 -21.31
CA LEU A 402 -4.25 -1.71 -21.19
C LEU A 402 -2.76 -1.34 -21.16
N LEU A 403 -1.94 -2.03 -20.36
CA LEU A 403 -0.50 -1.78 -20.24
C LEU A 403 0.27 -2.22 -21.49
N GLY A 404 -0.17 -3.32 -22.13
CA GLY A 404 0.45 -3.83 -23.35
C GLY A 404 0.33 -2.88 -24.54
N THR A 405 -0.74 -2.10 -24.63
CA THR A 405 -0.90 -1.06 -25.66
C THR A 405 0.10 0.09 -25.49
N ASP A 406 0.42 0.46 -24.25
CA ASP A 406 1.42 1.49 -23.93
C ASP A 406 2.84 1.04 -24.26
N ALA A 407 3.20 -0.19 -23.91
CA ALA A 407 4.51 -0.77 -24.20
C ALA A 407 4.79 -0.90 -25.72
N ARG A 408 3.75 -1.10 -26.54
CA ARG A 408 3.87 -1.14 -28.00
C ARG A 408 3.99 0.25 -28.63
N GLY A 409 3.25 1.23 -28.11
CA GLY A 409 3.30 2.62 -28.59
C GLY A 409 4.67 3.26 -28.38
N GLU A 410 5.34 2.98 -27.30
CA GLU A 410 6.70 3.47 -27.02
C GLU A 410 7.75 2.88 -28.00
N ARG A 411 7.59 1.64 -28.45
CA ARG A 411 8.48 1.04 -29.47
C ARG A 411 8.29 1.65 -30.84
N GLY A 412 7.04 1.93 -31.25
CA GLY A 412 6.73 2.57 -32.54
C GLY A 412 7.30 3.98 -32.64
N GLY A 413 7.27 4.75 -31.56
CA GLY A 413 7.85 6.09 -31.48
C GLY A 413 9.39 6.09 -31.53
N ALA A 414 10.04 5.13 -30.88
CA ALA A 414 11.51 5.02 -30.88
C ALA A 414 12.08 4.57 -32.23
N SER A 415 11.39 3.70 -32.98
CA SER A 415 11.83 3.27 -34.32
C SER A 415 11.58 4.33 -35.40
N GLY A 416 10.60 5.22 -35.23
CA GLY A 416 10.33 6.31 -36.16
C GLY A 416 11.28 7.51 -36.03
N ALA A 417 11.93 7.69 -34.89
CA ALA A 417 12.91 8.77 -34.67
C ALA A 417 14.29 8.48 -35.28
N GLY A 418 14.61 7.19 -35.55
CA GLY A 418 15.89 6.77 -36.11
C GLY A 418 16.00 6.87 -37.66
N SER A 419 14.91 7.20 -38.39
CA SER A 419 14.87 7.16 -39.85
C SER A 419 14.68 8.53 -40.54
N ARG A 420 15.08 9.64 -39.88
CA ARG A 420 15.19 10.92 -40.63
C ARG A 420 16.53 10.96 -41.34
N PRO A 421 16.56 10.91 -42.69
CA PRO A 421 17.79 11.06 -43.45
C PRO A 421 18.33 12.47 -43.26
N ALA A 422 19.62 12.58 -42.98
CA ALA A 422 20.35 13.83 -42.96
C ALA A 422 20.44 14.38 -44.37
N SER A 423 19.40 15.10 -44.80
CA SER A 423 19.39 15.84 -46.09
C SER A 423 19.69 17.31 -45.79
N GLY A 424 20.84 17.79 -46.27
CA GLY A 424 21.08 19.22 -46.38
C GLY A 424 22.41 19.72 -45.88
N ARG A 425 23.55 19.16 -46.36
CA ARG A 425 24.78 19.94 -46.42
C ARG A 425 24.59 21.03 -47.47
N ARG A 426 24.21 22.23 -47.05
CA ARG A 426 24.44 23.45 -47.85
C ARG A 426 25.93 23.79 -47.75
N ARG A 427 26.62 23.68 -48.91
CA ARG A 427 27.92 24.31 -49.10
C ARG A 427 27.71 25.82 -48.98
N PHE A 428 28.44 26.46 -48.10
CA PHE A 428 28.67 27.88 -48.13
C PHE A 428 29.92 28.08 -49.05
N ASP A 429 29.66 28.60 -50.25
CA ASP A 429 30.70 29.17 -51.10
C ASP A 429 31.06 30.54 -50.50
N ALA A 430 32.34 30.77 -50.29
CA ALA A 430 32.89 32.06 -49.90
C ALA A 430 33.08 32.92 -51.19
N PRO A 431 32.73 34.21 -51.19
CA PRO A 431 33.18 35.14 -52.24
C PRO A 431 34.58 35.71 -51.93
N HIS A 432 35.30 35.95 -53.01
CA HIS A 432 36.60 36.59 -53.06
C HIS A 432 36.63 38.00 -52.46
#